data_c70a2a448d3721575224d7e1126afed9
#
_entry.id   c70a2a448d3721575224d7e1126afed9
#
_cell.length_a   1.000
_cell.length_b   1.000
_cell.length_c   1.000
_cell.angle_alpha   90.00
_cell.angle_beta   90.00
_cell.angle_gamma   90.00
#
_symmetry.space_group_name_H-M   'P 1'
#
loop_
_entity.id
_entity.type
_entity.pdbx_description
1 polymer ?
#
loop_
_entity_poly.entity_id
_entity_poly.type
_entity_poly.pdbx_seq_one_letter_code
_entity_poly.pdbx_strand_id
1 'polypeptide(L)'
;RRADLDLLWDLDVGLERVDGPGMPGVKVTRRVPNVPVPPYYRKMRPFAEGALLDRWFVYEFLLPGTLLMHSGGRPVEDAPEDLRNAVRLHSCQTLTPETENSTHYFFEQSHPSDQGDDSLTEGIHQSIVTAFNEDRDMITAQHRSILRDPSHPMLPLPIDGALVQFRRILAQKVAAERGPSAQA
;
A
#
# COMPACT_ATOMS: atom_id res chain seq x y z
N ARG A 1 -11.02 14.14 -12.16
CA ARG A 1 -9.66 14.00 -11.53
C ARG A 1 -9.49 14.87 -10.28
N ARG A 2 -10.15 16.04 -10.16
CA ARG A 2 -10.11 16.86 -8.95
C ARG A 2 -11.05 16.33 -7.86
N ALA A 3 -12.18 15.75 -8.24
CA ALA A 3 -13.14 15.12 -7.31
C ALA A 3 -12.56 13.90 -6.58
N ASP A 4 -11.59 13.18 -7.18
CA ASP A 4 -10.95 12.03 -6.54
C ASP A 4 -9.97 12.43 -5.42
N LEU A 5 -9.44 13.65 -5.46
CA LEU A 5 -8.54 14.17 -4.43
C LEU A 5 -9.29 14.63 -3.19
N ASP A 6 -10.49 15.20 -3.35
CA ASP A 6 -11.31 15.64 -2.22
C ASP A 6 -11.82 14.45 -1.39
N LEU A 7 -12.01 13.27 -2.00
CA LEU A 7 -12.33 12.02 -1.31
C LEU A 7 -11.20 11.48 -0.43
N LEU A 8 -9.94 11.92 -0.66
CA LEU A 8 -8.80 11.48 0.15
C LEU A 8 -8.71 12.15 1.52
N TRP A 9 -9.39 13.28 1.73
CA TRP A 9 -9.32 14.04 2.98
C TRP A 9 -10.34 13.60 4.04
N ASP A 10 -11.44 12.94 3.63
CA ASP A 10 -12.49 12.42 4.53
C ASP A 10 -12.34 10.92 4.84
N LEU A 11 -11.16 10.34 4.60
CA LEU A 11 -10.94 8.92 4.83
C LEU A 11 -10.80 8.61 6.32
N ASP A 12 -11.56 7.64 6.79
CA ASP A 12 -11.30 6.98 8.07
C ASP A 12 -9.97 6.20 7.95
N VAL A 13 -8.92 6.78 8.53
CA VAL A 13 -7.57 6.23 8.50
C VAL A 13 -7.17 5.77 9.90
N GLY A 14 -7.14 4.45 10.09
CA GLY A 14 -6.56 3.82 11.27
C GLY A 14 -5.06 3.61 11.08
N LEU A 15 -4.27 3.99 12.08
CA LEU A 15 -2.83 3.73 12.15
C LEU A 15 -2.52 2.94 13.41
N GLU A 16 -1.96 1.75 13.24
CA GLU A 16 -1.62 0.84 14.34
C GLU A 16 -0.14 0.43 14.25
N ARG A 17 0.49 0.21 15.41
CA ARG A 17 1.77 -0.48 15.48
C ARG A 17 1.53 -1.98 15.46
N VAL A 18 2.29 -2.71 14.65
CA VAL A 18 2.31 -4.18 14.63
C VAL A 18 3.51 -4.65 15.45
N ASP A 19 3.24 -5.30 16.57
CA ASP A 19 4.25 -5.87 17.45
C ASP A 19 4.10 -7.41 17.47
N GLY A 20 4.38 -8.06 16.33
CA GLY A 20 4.41 -9.53 16.23
C GLY A 20 5.78 -10.12 16.60
N PRO A 21 5.84 -11.42 16.99
CA PRO A 21 7.08 -12.08 17.39
C PRO A 21 8.01 -12.38 16.19
N GLY A 22 8.31 -11.43 15.35
CA GLY A 22 9.19 -11.65 14.21
C GLY A 22 9.41 -10.42 13.37
N MET A 23 8.36 -9.76 12.96
CA MET A 23 8.44 -8.60 12.06
C MET A 23 7.60 -7.45 12.58
N PRO A 24 8.16 -6.58 13.42
CA PRO A 24 7.45 -5.37 13.85
C PRO A 24 7.28 -4.41 12.66
N GLY A 25 6.23 -3.61 12.73
CA GLY A 25 5.92 -2.70 11.64
C GLY A 25 4.79 -1.74 11.96
N VAL A 26 4.16 -1.26 10.92
CA VAL A 26 3.00 -0.38 10.99
C VAL A 26 1.88 -0.92 10.11
N LYS A 27 0.66 -0.78 10.57
CA LYS A 27 -0.54 -1.11 9.82
C LYS A 27 -1.37 0.15 9.60
N VAL A 28 -1.76 0.37 8.37
CA VAL A 28 -2.65 1.46 7.96
C VAL A 28 -3.92 0.86 7.39
N THR A 29 -5.06 1.24 7.94
CA THR A 29 -6.37 0.86 7.42
C THR A 29 -7.06 2.10 6.89
N ARG A 30 -7.54 2.04 5.66
CA ARG A 30 -8.37 3.08 5.04
C ARG A 30 -9.70 2.49 4.61
N ARG A 31 -10.79 3.19 4.93
CA ARG A 31 -12.13 2.85 4.51
C ARG A 31 -12.71 3.98 3.68
N VAL A 32 -13.27 3.63 2.54
CA VAL A 32 -13.88 4.58 1.59
C VAL A 32 -15.29 4.10 1.32
N PRO A 33 -16.26 4.57 2.12
CA PRO A 33 -17.64 4.12 1.97
C PRO A 33 -18.32 4.77 0.76
N ASN A 34 -19.28 4.05 0.20
CA ASN A 34 -20.28 4.58 -0.70
C ASN A 34 -19.72 5.22 -1.99
N VAL A 35 -18.74 4.57 -2.61
CA VAL A 35 -18.10 5.07 -3.83
C VAL A 35 -18.47 4.28 -5.08
N PRO A 36 -18.46 4.90 -6.26
CA PRO A 36 -18.72 4.20 -7.52
C PRO A 36 -17.75 3.02 -7.73
N VAL A 37 -18.25 1.97 -8.40
CA VAL A 37 -17.45 0.80 -8.75
C VAL A 37 -16.31 1.20 -9.70
N PRO A 38 -15.04 0.96 -9.32
CA PRO A 38 -13.91 1.22 -10.22
C PRO A 38 -13.98 0.38 -11.50
N PRO A 39 -13.57 0.91 -12.66
CA PRO A 39 -13.66 0.19 -13.93
C PRO A 39 -13.01 -1.19 -13.91
N TYR A 40 -11.87 -1.34 -13.24
CA TYR A 40 -11.16 -2.62 -13.16
C TYR A 40 -11.88 -3.67 -12.29
N TYR A 41 -12.68 -3.26 -11.28
CA TYR A 41 -13.50 -4.19 -10.50
C TYR A 41 -14.61 -4.82 -11.32
N ARG A 42 -15.14 -4.07 -12.32
CA ARG A 42 -16.14 -4.61 -13.25
C ARG A 42 -15.61 -5.72 -14.16
N LYS A 43 -14.29 -5.82 -14.31
CA LYS A 43 -13.66 -6.94 -15.01
C LYS A 43 -13.59 -8.21 -14.14
N MET A 44 -13.57 -8.03 -12.82
CA MET A 44 -13.47 -9.13 -11.86
C MET A 44 -14.83 -9.69 -11.46
N ARG A 45 -15.84 -8.80 -11.36
CA ARG A 45 -17.22 -9.19 -11.03
C ARG A 45 -18.23 -8.30 -11.74
N PRO A 46 -19.40 -8.85 -12.08
CA PRO A 46 -20.51 -8.03 -12.56
C PRO A 46 -21.08 -7.20 -11.39
N PHE A 47 -21.34 -5.92 -11.66
CA PHE A 47 -22.05 -5.02 -10.77
C PHE A 47 -23.18 -4.33 -11.54
N ALA A 48 -24.29 -4.07 -10.88
CA ALA A 48 -25.38 -3.31 -11.46
C ALA A 48 -24.90 -1.90 -11.89
N GLU A 49 -25.62 -1.31 -12.84
CA GLU A 49 -25.38 0.09 -13.20
C GLU A 49 -25.69 0.99 -11.99
N GLY A 50 -24.83 1.95 -11.71
CA GLY A 50 -24.96 2.83 -10.56
C GLY A 50 -24.65 2.19 -9.20
N ALA A 51 -24.21 0.92 -9.15
CA ALA A 51 -23.85 0.28 -7.89
C ALA A 51 -22.73 1.05 -7.17
N LEU A 52 -22.84 1.09 -5.85
CA LEU A 52 -21.86 1.71 -4.95
C LEU A 52 -21.19 0.65 -4.10
N LEU A 53 -19.94 0.90 -3.74
CA LEU A 53 -19.13 0.00 -2.92
C LEU A 53 -18.64 0.69 -1.64
N ASP A 54 -18.56 -0.08 -0.57
CA ASP A 54 -17.70 0.21 0.57
C ASP A 54 -16.34 -0.44 0.27
N ARG A 55 -15.32 0.40 0.10
CA ARG A 55 -13.97 -0.05 -0.19
C ARG A 55 -13.10 0.00 1.05
N TRP A 56 -12.11 -0.90 1.08
CA TRP A 56 -11.08 -0.91 2.11
C TRP A 56 -9.71 -1.10 1.51
N PHE A 57 -8.70 -0.61 2.26
CA PHE A 57 -7.29 -0.80 2.00
C PHE A 57 -6.62 -1.03 3.35
N VAL A 58 -5.95 -2.14 3.49
CA VAL A 58 -5.15 -2.48 4.66
C VAL A 58 -3.72 -2.68 4.18
N TYR A 59 -2.81 -1.91 4.73
CA TYR A 59 -1.39 -1.97 4.43
C TYR A 59 -0.65 -2.33 5.71
N GLU A 60 0.16 -3.38 5.67
CA GLU A 60 1.06 -3.76 6.77
C GLU A 60 2.49 -3.67 6.26
N PHE A 61 3.22 -2.63 6.68
CA PHE A 61 4.62 -2.46 6.34
C PHE A 61 5.49 -2.99 7.48
N LEU A 62 6.13 -4.12 7.23
CA LEU A 62 6.86 -4.93 8.18
C LEU A 62 8.37 -4.80 7.96
N LEU A 63 9.14 -4.76 9.05
CA LEU A 63 10.60 -4.75 8.95
C LEU A 63 11.12 -6.10 8.44
N PRO A 64 12.22 -6.11 7.64
CA PRO A 64 12.99 -4.93 7.24
C PRO A 64 12.41 -4.20 6.01
N GLY A 65 11.57 -4.80 5.20
CA GLY A 65 11.10 -4.18 3.95
C GLY A 65 10.02 -5.00 3.24
N THR A 66 9.05 -5.55 4.00
CA THR A 66 7.91 -6.28 3.43
C THR A 66 6.64 -5.45 3.58
N LEU A 67 5.93 -5.22 2.48
CA LEU A 67 4.62 -4.61 2.46
C LEU A 67 3.59 -5.65 2.07
N LEU A 68 2.65 -5.92 2.97
CA LEU A 68 1.46 -6.70 2.67
C LEU A 68 0.29 -5.74 2.46
N MET A 69 -0.47 -5.97 1.41
CA MET A 69 -1.66 -5.19 1.14
C MET A 69 -2.86 -6.10 0.95
N HIS A 70 -3.93 -5.78 1.63
CA HIS A 70 -5.24 -6.36 1.42
C HIS A 70 -6.22 -5.24 1.06
N SER A 71 -6.79 -5.31 -0.12
CA SER A 71 -7.75 -4.31 -0.59
C SER A 71 -8.96 -4.97 -1.21
N GLY A 72 -10.07 -4.22 -1.25
CA GLY A 72 -11.29 -4.71 -1.86
C GLY A 72 -12.42 -3.71 -1.83
N GLY A 73 -13.58 -4.21 -2.21
CA GLY A 73 -14.83 -3.47 -2.14
C GLY A 73 -16.02 -4.42 -2.21
N ARG A 74 -16.99 -4.20 -1.36
CA ARG A 74 -18.25 -4.93 -1.35
C ARG A 74 -19.41 -3.98 -1.69
N PRO A 75 -20.49 -4.48 -2.29
CA PRO A 75 -21.72 -3.69 -2.44
C PRO A 75 -22.19 -3.12 -1.10
N VAL A 76 -22.67 -1.87 -1.11
CA VAL A 76 -23.12 -1.20 0.13
C VAL A 76 -24.36 -1.84 0.74
N GLU A 77 -25.17 -2.54 -0.08
CA GLU A 77 -26.34 -3.30 0.32
C GLU A 77 -26.01 -4.60 1.04
N ASP A 78 -24.79 -5.13 0.89
CA ASP A 78 -24.37 -6.36 1.55
C ASP A 78 -23.99 -6.07 3.01
N ALA A 79 -24.20 -7.03 3.90
CA ALA A 79 -23.74 -6.92 5.29
C ALA A 79 -22.20 -6.82 5.36
N PRO A 80 -21.65 -6.11 6.36
CA PRO A 80 -20.20 -5.91 6.47
C PRO A 80 -19.35 -7.18 6.46
N GLU A 81 -19.88 -8.26 6.98
CA GLU A 81 -19.25 -9.59 7.04
C GLU A 81 -19.47 -10.43 5.77
N ASP A 82 -20.39 -10.02 4.89
CA ASP A 82 -20.68 -10.75 3.65
C ASP A 82 -19.75 -10.32 2.52
N LEU A 83 -18.75 -11.15 2.26
CA LEU A 83 -17.77 -10.93 1.21
C LEU A 83 -18.01 -11.75 -0.06
N ARG A 84 -19.18 -12.41 -0.20
CA ARG A 84 -19.49 -13.24 -1.36
C ARG A 84 -19.51 -12.46 -2.67
N ASN A 85 -20.00 -11.22 -2.62
CA ASN A 85 -20.05 -10.31 -3.77
C ASN A 85 -18.88 -9.30 -3.79
N ALA A 86 -17.97 -9.36 -2.83
CA ALA A 86 -16.84 -8.46 -2.76
C ALA A 86 -15.76 -8.81 -3.79
N VAL A 87 -15.15 -7.78 -4.37
CA VAL A 87 -13.83 -7.91 -5.01
C VAL A 87 -12.77 -7.90 -3.92
N ARG A 88 -11.81 -8.82 -4.00
CA ARG A 88 -10.70 -8.94 -3.04
C ARG A 88 -9.39 -9.07 -3.78
N LEU A 89 -8.39 -8.33 -3.33
CA LEU A 89 -7.03 -8.34 -3.85
C LEU A 89 -6.05 -8.42 -2.70
N HIS A 90 -5.03 -9.23 -2.85
CA HIS A 90 -3.91 -9.34 -1.92
C HIS A 90 -2.62 -9.07 -2.68
N SER A 91 -1.71 -8.35 -2.04
CA SER A 91 -0.39 -8.08 -2.60
C SER A 91 0.68 -8.27 -1.55
N CYS A 92 1.79 -8.85 -1.98
CA CYS A 92 3.03 -8.91 -1.22
C CYS A 92 4.11 -8.18 -2.02
N GLN A 93 4.80 -7.26 -1.37
CA GLN A 93 5.86 -6.49 -1.98
C GLN A 93 7.09 -6.54 -1.05
N THR A 94 8.27 -6.73 -1.63
CA THR A 94 9.50 -6.76 -0.85
C THR A 94 10.54 -5.81 -1.44
N LEU A 95 11.19 -5.06 -0.55
CA LEU A 95 12.24 -4.11 -0.85
C LEU A 95 13.56 -4.65 -0.32
N THR A 96 14.49 -4.94 -1.20
CA THR A 96 15.82 -5.46 -0.84
C THR A 96 16.88 -4.44 -1.27
N PRO A 97 17.55 -3.76 -0.33
CA PRO A 97 18.62 -2.83 -0.67
C PRO A 97 19.72 -3.52 -1.47
N GLU A 98 20.17 -2.88 -2.53
CA GLU A 98 21.31 -3.34 -3.36
C GLU A 98 22.54 -2.46 -3.12
N THR A 99 22.37 -1.15 -3.25
CA THR A 99 23.40 -0.14 -2.99
C THR A 99 22.81 1.01 -2.17
N GLU A 100 23.58 2.05 -1.91
CA GLU A 100 23.06 3.29 -1.29
C GLU A 100 22.00 3.99 -2.14
N ASN A 101 21.95 3.72 -3.45
CA ASN A 101 21.12 4.42 -4.43
C ASN A 101 20.19 3.50 -5.22
N SER A 102 20.21 2.21 -4.95
CA SER A 102 19.38 1.23 -5.65
C SER A 102 18.79 0.19 -4.72
N THR A 103 17.59 -0.28 -5.06
CA THR A 103 16.82 -1.26 -4.31
C THR A 103 16.14 -2.20 -5.29
N HIS A 104 16.27 -3.50 -5.06
CA HIS A 104 15.43 -4.46 -5.75
C HIS A 104 14.01 -4.38 -5.18
N TYR A 105 13.03 -4.34 -6.07
CA TYR A 105 11.62 -4.32 -5.74
C TYR A 105 10.92 -5.49 -6.38
N PHE A 106 10.45 -6.41 -5.55
CA PHE A 106 9.69 -7.59 -5.98
C PHE A 106 8.24 -7.41 -5.56
N PHE A 107 7.32 -7.87 -6.38
CA PHE A 107 5.90 -7.80 -6.07
C PHE A 107 5.14 -9.02 -6.58
N GLU A 108 4.10 -9.34 -5.87
CA GLU A 108 3.08 -10.32 -6.22
C GLU A 108 1.70 -9.70 -6.00
N GLN A 109 0.75 -10.04 -6.87
CA GLN A 109 -0.64 -9.70 -6.70
C GLN A 109 -1.49 -10.94 -6.93
N SER A 110 -2.37 -11.25 -5.99
CA SER A 110 -3.30 -12.37 -6.10
C SER A 110 -4.76 -11.90 -5.96
N HIS A 111 -5.65 -12.68 -6.54
CA HIS A 111 -7.10 -12.57 -6.39
C HIS A 111 -7.71 -13.96 -6.19
N PRO A 112 -8.90 -14.08 -5.59
CA PRO A 112 -9.58 -15.37 -5.48
C PRO A 112 -9.86 -15.98 -6.85
N SER A 113 -9.72 -17.29 -6.97
CA SER A 113 -9.90 -18.03 -8.23
C SER A 113 -11.33 -17.97 -8.80
N ASP A 114 -12.31 -17.61 -7.95
CA ASP A 114 -13.70 -17.41 -8.37
C ASP A 114 -13.95 -16.02 -8.97
N GLN A 115 -12.93 -15.16 -9.05
CA GLN A 115 -13.05 -13.77 -9.51
C GLN A 115 -12.40 -13.51 -10.87
N GLY A 116 -11.99 -14.51 -11.58
CA GLY A 116 -11.45 -14.39 -12.91
C GLY A 116 -10.62 -15.59 -13.35
N ASP A 117 -10.20 -15.54 -14.59
CA ASP A 117 -9.36 -16.53 -15.25
C ASP A 117 -7.92 -16.01 -15.48
N ASP A 118 -7.11 -16.78 -16.18
CA ASP A 118 -5.73 -16.42 -16.52
C ASP A 118 -5.64 -15.13 -17.33
N SER A 119 -6.64 -14.80 -18.14
CA SER A 119 -6.68 -13.56 -18.92
C SER A 119 -6.86 -12.34 -18.01
N LEU A 120 -7.71 -12.46 -16.99
CA LEU A 120 -7.83 -11.41 -15.97
C LEU A 120 -6.54 -11.27 -15.17
N THR A 121 -5.93 -12.38 -14.77
CA THR A 121 -4.65 -12.38 -14.02
C THR A 121 -3.57 -11.65 -14.80
N GLU A 122 -3.42 -11.96 -16.10
CA GLU A 122 -2.48 -11.25 -16.96
C GLU A 122 -2.81 -9.77 -17.11
N GLY A 123 -4.08 -9.42 -17.29
CA GLY A 123 -4.53 -8.02 -17.37
C GLY A 123 -4.26 -7.22 -16.09
N ILE A 124 -4.41 -7.83 -14.92
CA ILE A 124 -4.05 -7.24 -13.61
C ILE A 124 -2.53 -7.04 -13.56
N HIS A 125 -1.75 -8.07 -13.90
CA HIS A 125 -0.28 -8.01 -13.90
C HIS A 125 0.24 -6.85 -14.75
N GLN A 126 -0.21 -6.74 -16.00
CA GLN A 126 0.19 -5.66 -16.91
C GLN A 126 -0.17 -4.27 -16.36
N SER A 127 -1.33 -4.14 -15.73
CA SER A 127 -1.76 -2.87 -15.12
C SER A 127 -0.86 -2.47 -13.95
N ILE A 128 -0.45 -3.44 -13.13
CA ILE A 128 0.46 -3.22 -11.99
C ILE A 128 1.86 -2.86 -12.47
N VAL A 129 2.39 -3.59 -13.45
CA VAL A 129 3.70 -3.26 -14.07
C VAL A 129 3.71 -1.83 -14.60
N THR A 130 2.64 -1.40 -15.26
CA THR A 130 2.51 -0.02 -15.75
C THR A 130 2.54 0.99 -14.61
N ALA A 131 1.72 0.77 -13.58
CA ALA A 131 1.65 1.66 -12.41
C ALA A 131 3.00 1.75 -11.67
N PHE A 132 3.66 0.61 -11.43
CA PHE A 132 4.95 0.60 -10.73
C PHE A 132 6.10 1.17 -11.56
N ASN A 133 6.03 1.14 -12.89
CA ASN A 133 6.96 1.87 -13.73
C ASN A 133 6.78 3.39 -13.61
N GLU A 134 5.54 3.88 -13.52
CA GLU A 134 5.25 5.31 -13.24
C GLU A 134 5.82 5.71 -11.86
N ASP A 135 5.59 4.89 -10.83
CA ASP A 135 6.14 5.11 -9.49
C ASP A 135 7.67 5.13 -9.50
N ARG A 136 8.32 4.19 -10.18
CA ARG A 136 9.78 4.14 -10.32
C ARG A 136 10.32 5.43 -10.94
N ASP A 137 9.68 5.93 -11.98
CA ASP A 137 10.13 7.14 -12.67
C ASP A 137 9.98 8.37 -11.77
N MET A 138 8.89 8.46 -10.99
CA MET A 138 8.66 9.52 -10.00
C MET A 138 9.68 9.46 -8.85
N ILE A 139 9.90 8.29 -8.26
CA ILE A 139 10.87 8.08 -7.17
C ILE A 139 12.29 8.42 -7.65
N THR A 140 12.64 8.00 -8.88
CA THR A 140 13.94 8.30 -9.48
C THR A 140 14.13 9.81 -9.68
N ALA A 141 13.10 10.51 -10.14
CA ALA A 141 13.13 11.97 -10.30
C ALA A 141 13.25 12.68 -8.95
N GLN A 142 12.52 12.23 -7.93
CA GLN A 142 12.62 12.75 -6.56
C GLN A 142 14.03 12.55 -6.01
N HIS A 143 14.60 11.35 -6.15
CA HIS A 143 15.96 11.04 -5.69
C HIS A 143 17.01 11.97 -6.32
N ARG A 144 16.93 12.21 -7.63
CA ARG A 144 17.80 13.18 -8.31
C ARG A 144 17.67 14.59 -7.74
N SER A 145 16.46 15.00 -7.34
CA SER A 145 16.24 16.31 -6.72
C SER A 145 16.87 16.39 -5.33
N ILE A 146 16.76 15.33 -4.52
CA ILE A 146 17.40 15.22 -3.22
C ILE A 146 18.93 15.30 -3.34
N LEU A 147 19.51 14.62 -4.33
CA LEU A 147 20.97 14.66 -4.56
C LEU A 147 21.49 16.04 -4.99
N ARG A 148 20.65 16.90 -5.59
CA ARG A 148 21.04 18.29 -5.95
C ARG A 148 21.13 19.21 -4.75
N ASP A 149 20.31 18.98 -3.73
CA ASP A 149 20.31 19.74 -2.48
C ASP A 149 20.03 18.81 -1.28
N PRO A 150 21.05 18.04 -0.84
CA PRO A 150 20.91 17.09 0.27
C PRO A 150 20.60 17.78 1.61
N SER A 151 20.85 19.08 1.71
CA SER A 151 20.59 19.86 2.93
C SER A 151 19.14 20.31 3.04
N HIS A 152 18.35 20.22 1.97
CA HIS A 152 16.96 20.63 2.00
C HIS A 152 16.13 19.66 2.86
N PRO A 153 15.45 20.15 3.90
CA PRO A 153 14.68 19.28 4.77
C PRO A 153 13.46 18.70 4.04
N MET A 154 13.26 17.42 4.16
CA MET A 154 12.00 16.80 3.76
C MET A 154 10.91 17.19 4.77
N LEU A 155 9.87 17.85 4.30
CA LEU A 155 8.75 18.30 5.13
C LEU A 155 7.73 17.14 5.24
N PRO A 156 7.54 16.56 6.43
CA PRO A 156 6.51 15.55 6.62
C PRO A 156 5.12 16.18 6.53
N LEU A 157 4.25 15.53 5.77
CA LEU A 157 2.83 15.87 5.70
C LEU A 157 2.03 15.05 6.74
N PRO A 158 0.83 15.46 7.11
CA PRO A 158 -0.03 14.67 8.01
C PRO A 158 -0.26 13.23 7.53
N ILE A 159 -0.28 13.01 6.23
CA ILE A 159 -0.43 11.69 5.61
C ILE A 159 0.80 10.77 5.85
N ASP A 160 1.95 11.32 6.21
CA ASP A 160 3.21 10.58 6.40
C ASP A 160 3.33 9.94 7.80
N GLY A 161 2.27 9.97 8.61
CA GLY A 161 2.28 9.45 9.99
C GLY A 161 2.78 8.01 10.10
N ALA A 162 2.38 7.14 9.18
CA ALA A 162 2.84 5.75 9.11
C ALA A 162 4.34 5.65 8.81
N LEU A 163 4.84 6.44 7.86
CA LEU A 163 6.25 6.50 7.52
C LEU A 163 7.12 6.96 8.70
N VAL A 164 6.66 7.98 9.42
CA VAL A 164 7.36 8.48 10.63
C VAL A 164 7.43 7.40 11.70
N GLN A 165 6.34 6.69 11.96
CA GLN A 165 6.33 5.59 12.92
C GLN A 165 7.21 4.42 12.49
N PHE A 166 7.16 4.02 11.23
CA PHE A 166 8.00 2.95 10.69
C PHE A 166 9.49 3.28 10.85
N ARG A 167 9.91 4.50 10.50
CA ARG A 167 11.29 4.97 10.69
C ARG A 167 11.73 4.93 12.15
N ARG A 168 10.85 5.25 13.10
CA ARG A 168 11.16 5.13 14.54
C ARG A 168 11.39 3.68 14.96
N ILE A 169 10.54 2.75 14.51
CA ILE A 169 10.67 1.33 14.80
C ILE A 169 12.00 0.80 14.23
N LEU A 170 12.30 1.14 12.98
CA LEU A 170 13.56 0.77 12.32
C LEU A 170 14.77 1.29 13.10
N ALA A 171 14.78 2.58 13.45
CA ALA A 171 15.88 3.18 14.22
C ALA A 171 16.09 2.50 15.58
N GLN A 172 15.00 2.14 16.29
CA GLN A 172 15.07 1.40 17.55
C GLN A 172 15.70 0.01 17.36
N LYS A 173 15.32 -0.71 16.30
CA LYS A 173 15.91 -2.03 16.01
C LYS A 173 17.37 -1.96 15.64
N VAL A 174 17.75 -1.03 14.76
CA VAL A 174 19.17 -0.80 14.40
C VAL A 174 20.00 -0.41 15.63
N ALA A 175 19.49 0.44 16.52
CA ALA A 175 20.18 0.80 17.75
C ALA A 175 20.37 -0.41 18.69
N ALA A 176 19.35 -1.26 18.80
CA ALA A 176 19.44 -2.49 19.62
C ALA A 176 20.46 -3.50 19.08
N GLU A 177 20.56 -3.64 17.75
CA GLU A 177 21.54 -4.53 17.11
C GLU A 177 22.98 -4.02 17.26
N ARG A 178 23.20 -2.71 17.24
CA ARG A 178 24.52 -2.11 17.44
C ARG A 178 25.06 -2.24 18.87
N GLY A 179 24.19 -2.48 19.85
CA GLY A 179 24.58 -2.64 21.27
C GLY A 179 25.14 -1.36 21.91
N PRO A 180 25.45 -1.39 23.22
CA PRO A 180 26.00 -0.23 23.93
C PRO A 180 27.43 0.14 23.54
N SER A 181 28.14 -0.71 22.80
CA SER A 181 29.59 -0.56 22.52
C SER A 181 29.94 0.33 21.32
N ALA A 182 28.97 0.89 20.61
CA ALA A 182 29.20 1.71 19.40
C ALA A 182 29.23 3.24 19.69
N GLN A 183 29.25 3.64 20.97
CA GLN A 183 29.29 5.05 21.40
C GLN A 183 30.58 5.41 22.14
N ALA A 184 31.69 4.68 21.93
CA ALA A 184 32.99 5.01 22.47
C ALA A 184 33.91 5.60 21.40
#